data_7898354fc1f7bfe2b259c3b5ebd206f6
#
_entry.id   7898354fc1f7bfe2b259c3b5ebd206f6
#
_cell.length_a   1.000
_cell.length_b   1.000
_cell.length_c   1.000
_cell.angle_alpha   90.00
_cell.angle_beta   90.00
_cell.angle_gamma   90.00
#
_symmetry.space_group_name_H-M   'P 1'
#
loop_
_entity.id
_entity.type
_entity.pdbx_description
1 polymer ?
#
loop_
_entity_poly.entity_id
_entity_poly.type
_entity_poly.pdbx_seq_one_letter_code
_entity_poly.pdbx_strand_id
1 'polypeptide(L)'
;MLLVTALLCGTLFSGKAQNNEITMDNNQRTKTIRLVYPQWQGGDIAHWITEVKDPEQASRGYYLGAQLLNFLAPDNGQETYTVPVATDKIERKVTDDVLDKEVLIAQTRAALDILKITRPDKIVTLGGECSASVVPFTYLADKYKDDVAMIWIDAHPDITLPGDAYAGYHAMAVTACMGLGDKQLVSELPMKIAPSKILFVGLRDWERDEIKERQKQYGIQHLTPEDVRENSDAVRQWLQSCGASKVVIHFDMDVLDPAEIIAAVGVVPDGMKIAEVVRVINDIGQEKDIVGLTVAEPMPPHSHPH
;
A
#
# COMPACT_ATOMS: atom_id res chain seq x y z
N MET A 1 1.99 -18.17 -4.61
CA MET A 1 2.49 -18.07 -6.00
C MET A 1 1.45 -17.53 -6.96
N LEU A 2 0.23 -18.09 -6.98
CA LEU A 2 -0.87 -17.63 -7.86
C LEU A 2 -1.27 -16.14 -7.67
N LEU A 3 -1.31 -15.62 -6.44
CA LEU A 3 -1.76 -14.25 -6.15
C LEU A 3 -0.84 -13.20 -6.79
N VAL A 4 0.46 -13.27 -6.52
CA VAL A 4 1.44 -12.30 -7.06
C VAL A 4 1.50 -12.39 -8.58
N THR A 5 1.39 -13.60 -9.15
CA THR A 5 1.36 -13.80 -10.59
C THR A 5 0.07 -13.25 -11.20
N ALA A 6 -1.09 -13.47 -10.60
CA ALA A 6 -2.37 -12.95 -11.09
C ALA A 6 -2.46 -11.42 -11.04
N LEU A 7 -1.95 -10.81 -9.96
CA LEU A 7 -1.94 -9.36 -9.77
C LEU A 7 -0.92 -8.64 -10.68
N LEU A 8 0.21 -9.29 -10.99
CA LEU A 8 1.30 -8.68 -11.75
C LEU A 8 1.37 -9.17 -13.20
N CYS A 9 0.63 -10.24 -13.58
CA CYS A 9 0.54 -10.74 -14.95
C CYS A 9 -0.43 -9.95 -15.81
N GLY A 10 0.08 -9.14 -16.63
CA GLY A 10 -0.30 -8.88 -18.02
C GLY A 10 -1.56 -8.10 -18.34
N THR A 11 -2.59 -7.99 -17.49
CA THR A 11 -3.82 -7.26 -17.83
C THR A 11 -3.92 -5.89 -17.19
N LEU A 12 -3.29 -5.67 -16.03
CA LEU A 12 -3.35 -4.39 -15.31
C LEU A 12 -2.61 -3.24 -16.01
N PHE A 13 -1.61 -3.56 -16.85
CA PHE A 13 -0.78 -2.57 -17.52
C PHE A 13 -0.71 -2.72 -19.05
N SER A 14 -1.48 -3.65 -19.66
CA SER A 14 -1.62 -3.70 -21.12
C SER A 14 -2.70 -2.71 -21.54
N GLY A 15 -2.28 -1.55 -22.05
CA GLY A 15 -3.19 -0.64 -22.72
C GLY A 15 -3.91 -1.37 -23.87
N LYS A 16 -5.21 -1.13 -24.05
CA LYS A 16 -5.99 -1.61 -25.19
C LYS A 16 -5.24 -1.28 -26.48
N ALA A 17 -4.82 -2.30 -27.20
CA ALA A 17 -4.42 -2.13 -28.60
C ALA A 17 -5.65 -1.75 -29.39
N GLN A 18 -5.88 -0.46 -29.59
CA GLN A 18 -6.75 0.04 -30.65
C GLN A 18 -5.94 0.05 -31.93
N ASN A 19 -6.33 -0.80 -32.89
CA ASN A 19 -5.95 -0.62 -34.30
C ASN A 19 -6.52 0.71 -34.79
N ASN A 20 -5.66 1.69 -34.93
CA ASN A 20 -5.95 2.88 -35.74
C ASN A 20 -4.70 3.32 -36.50
N GLU A 21 -4.95 3.76 -37.71
CA GLU A 21 -4.03 4.16 -38.74
C GLU A 21 -2.93 5.13 -38.30
N ILE A 22 -1.82 5.04 -39.02
CA ILE A 22 -0.58 5.80 -38.87
C ILE A 22 -0.87 7.30 -38.98
N THR A 23 -0.90 7.98 -37.85
CA THR A 23 -0.55 9.40 -37.75
C THR A 23 0.67 9.49 -36.86
N MET A 24 1.73 10.12 -37.38
CA MET A 24 2.95 10.42 -36.61
C MET A 24 2.57 11.37 -35.48
N ASP A 25 2.37 10.81 -34.29
CA ASP A 25 2.24 11.58 -33.06
C ASP A 25 3.27 11.09 -32.07
N ASN A 26 3.92 12.03 -31.38
CA ASN A 26 4.95 11.77 -30.37
C ASN A 26 4.39 10.88 -29.26
N ASN A 27 4.38 9.58 -29.47
CA ASN A 27 3.91 8.58 -28.51
C ASN A 27 4.99 8.45 -27.41
N GLN A 28 4.97 9.34 -26.44
CA GLN A 28 5.75 9.15 -25.20
C GLN A 28 5.22 7.87 -24.54
N ARG A 29 6.01 6.80 -24.65
CA ARG A 29 5.67 5.50 -24.09
C ARG A 29 5.52 5.64 -22.57
N THR A 30 4.36 5.30 -22.02
CA THR A 30 4.09 5.32 -20.58
C THR A 30 5.20 4.59 -19.81
N LYS A 31 5.90 5.29 -18.95
CA LYS A 31 7.00 4.72 -18.16
C LYS A 31 6.47 4.08 -16.90
N THR A 32 6.52 2.74 -16.84
CA THR A 32 6.22 1.95 -15.65
C THR A 32 7.50 1.48 -15.00
N ILE A 33 7.61 1.62 -13.68
CA ILE A 33 8.72 1.06 -12.91
C ILE A 33 8.21 0.08 -11.84
N ARG A 34 9.11 -0.83 -11.43
CA ARG A 34 8.97 -1.60 -10.20
C ARG A 34 9.80 -0.91 -9.11
N LEU A 35 9.18 -0.61 -7.98
CA LEU A 35 9.84 -0.07 -6.80
C LEU A 35 9.85 -1.15 -5.70
N VAL A 36 11.01 -1.69 -5.38
CA VAL A 36 11.18 -2.56 -4.21
C VAL A 36 11.44 -1.67 -3.01
N TYR A 37 10.49 -1.60 -2.10
CA TYR A 37 10.57 -0.74 -0.92
C TYR A 37 10.45 -1.57 0.36
N PRO A 38 11.52 -2.29 0.76
CA PRO A 38 11.49 -3.26 1.83
C PRO A 38 11.53 -2.61 3.22
N GLN A 39 10.78 -1.54 3.42
CA GLN A 39 10.69 -0.81 4.69
C GLN A 39 10.06 -1.70 5.75
N TRP A 40 10.66 -1.74 6.94
CA TRP A 40 10.22 -2.56 8.05
C TRP A 40 10.10 -1.76 9.36
N GLN A 41 10.68 -0.58 9.40
CA GLN A 41 10.78 0.22 10.62
C GLN A 41 9.43 0.83 11.03
N GLY A 42 8.50 0.97 10.11
CA GLY A 42 7.14 1.42 10.42
C GLY A 42 6.31 0.42 11.23
N GLY A 43 6.67 -0.87 11.23
CA GLY A 43 5.97 -1.89 12.01
C GLY A 43 6.59 -2.13 13.38
N ASP A 44 5.75 -2.41 14.39
CA ASP A 44 6.16 -2.83 15.74
C ASP A 44 5.55 -4.19 16.08
N ILE A 45 6.12 -5.24 15.49
CA ILE A 45 5.64 -6.62 15.69
C ILE A 45 5.69 -7.04 17.15
N ALA A 46 6.68 -6.57 17.90
CA ALA A 46 6.82 -6.91 19.32
C ALA A 46 5.67 -6.38 20.17
N HIS A 47 4.96 -5.35 19.69
CA HIS A 47 3.75 -4.86 20.34
C HIS A 47 2.61 -5.90 20.27
N TRP A 48 2.53 -6.65 19.18
CA TRP A 48 1.46 -7.62 18.92
C TRP A 48 1.86 -9.05 19.28
N ILE A 49 3.13 -9.42 19.07
CA ILE A 49 3.66 -10.76 19.32
C ILE A 49 4.75 -10.67 20.36
N THR A 50 4.38 -10.85 21.63
CA THR A 50 5.28 -10.66 22.79
C THR A 50 6.29 -11.79 22.98
N GLU A 51 6.07 -12.95 22.32
CA GLU A 51 6.91 -14.14 22.46
C GLU A 51 8.11 -14.17 21.51
N VAL A 52 8.30 -13.14 20.65
CA VAL A 52 9.45 -13.10 19.74
C VAL A 52 10.78 -12.99 20.51
N LYS A 53 11.79 -13.73 20.06
CA LYS A 53 13.09 -13.81 20.72
C LYS A 53 13.89 -12.52 20.67
N ASP A 54 13.76 -11.76 19.60
CA ASP A 54 14.42 -10.46 19.39
C ASP A 54 13.36 -9.44 18.95
N PRO A 55 12.61 -8.88 19.94
CA PRO A 55 11.50 -7.98 19.66
C PRO A 55 11.91 -6.76 18.84
N GLU A 56 13.11 -6.22 19.08
CA GLU A 56 13.62 -5.06 18.37
C GLU A 56 13.85 -5.31 16.88
N GLN A 57 14.06 -6.56 16.50
CA GLN A 57 14.36 -6.95 15.11
C GLN A 57 13.23 -7.74 14.47
N ALA A 58 12.17 -8.05 15.18
CA ALA A 58 11.08 -8.89 14.68
C ALA A 58 10.46 -8.34 13.39
N SER A 59 10.26 -7.03 13.30
CA SER A 59 9.71 -6.35 12.12
C SER A 59 10.57 -6.49 10.85
N ARG A 60 11.83 -6.94 10.96
CA ARG A 60 12.69 -7.22 9.78
C ARG A 60 12.15 -8.34 8.89
N GLY A 61 11.16 -9.09 9.36
CA GLY A 61 10.40 -10.01 8.53
C GLY A 61 9.78 -9.34 7.30
N TYR A 62 9.33 -8.10 7.42
CA TYR A 62 8.83 -7.31 6.30
C TYR A 62 9.87 -7.06 5.20
N TYR A 63 11.13 -6.80 5.61
CA TYR A 63 12.23 -6.70 4.64
C TYR A 63 12.39 -7.99 3.84
N LEU A 64 12.40 -9.14 4.51
CA LEU A 64 12.51 -10.45 3.86
C LEU A 64 11.31 -10.73 2.98
N GLY A 65 10.10 -10.39 3.44
CA GLY A 65 8.86 -10.56 2.68
C GLY A 65 8.87 -9.75 1.38
N ALA A 66 9.29 -8.48 1.42
CA ALA A 66 9.41 -7.67 0.20
C ALA A 66 10.43 -8.25 -0.80
N GLN A 67 11.56 -8.80 -0.31
CA GLN A 67 12.52 -9.48 -1.16
C GLN A 67 11.94 -10.76 -1.78
N LEU A 68 11.15 -11.51 -1.00
CA LEU A 68 10.44 -12.69 -1.51
C LEU A 68 9.40 -12.31 -2.57
N LEU A 69 8.63 -11.24 -2.35
CA LEU A 69 7.71 -10.72 -3.36
C LEU A 69 8.45 -10.36 -4.66
N ASN A 70 9.59 -9.67 -4.56
CA ASN A 70 10.38 -9.30 -5.73
C ASN A 70 10.93 -10.54 -6.48
N PHE A 71 11.33 -11.57 -5.76
CA PHE A 71 11.78 -12.83 -6.35
C PHE A 71 10.64 -13.59 -7.07
N LEU A 72 9.43 -13.57 -6.50
CA LEU A 72 8.26 -14.26 -7.04
C LEU A 72 7.53 -13.48 -8.13
N ALA A 73 7.69 -12.16 -8.17
CA ALA A 73 7.02 -11.30 -9.12
C ALA A 73 7.51 -11.57 -10.55
N PRO A 74 6.60 -11.68 -11.54
CA PRO A 74 6.99 -11.90 -12.92
C PRO A 74 7.83 -10.74 -13.44
N ASP A 75 8.83 -11.05 -14.27
CA ASP A 75 9.57 -10.05 -15.03
C ASP A 75 8.74 -9.63 -16.25
N ASN A 76 8.23 -8.42 -16.23
CA ASN A 76 7.47 -7.82 -17.33
C ASN A 76 8.29 -6.79 -18.12
N GLY A 77 9.62 -6.78 -17.92
CA GLY A 77 10.56 -5.89 -18.61
C GLY A 77 10.53 -4.42 -18.12
N GLN A 78 9.88 -4.12 -17.01
CA GLN A 78 9.96 -2.81 -16.39
C GLN A 78 11.27 -2.64 -15.61
N GLU A 79 11.81 -1.42 -15.60
CA GLU A 79 12.97 -1.08 -14.78
C GLU A 79 12.64 -1.27 -13.29
N THR A 80 13.55 -1.90 -12.55
CA THR A 80 13.42 -2.15 -11.12
C THR A 80 14.39 -1.29 -10.33
N TYR A 81 13.86 -0.59 -9.33
CA TYR A 81 14.63 0.24 -8.40
C TYR A 81 14.37 -0.22 -6.97
N THR A 82 15.42 -0.26 -6.16
CA THR A 82 15.30 -0.63 -4.75
C THR A 82 15.57 0.58 -3.88
N VAL A 83 14.64 0.90 -3.00
CA VAL A 83 14.83 1.95 -1.98
C VAL A 83 15.86 1.43 -0.96
N PRO A 84 16.94 2.16 -0.71
CA PRO A 84 17.88 1.81 0.35
C PRO A 84 17.18 1.91 1.71
N VAL A 85 17.16 0.80 2.44
CA VAL A 85 16.56 0.66 3.77
C VAL A 85 17.62 0.21 4.75
N ALA A 86 17.63 0.77 5.96
CA ALA A 86 18.54 0.35 7.01
C ALA A 86 18.31 -1.11 7.40
N THR A 87 19.35 -1.93 7.35
CA THR A 87 19.30 -3.36 7.64
C THR A 87 20.11 -3.76 8.87
N ASP A 88 20.92 -2.85 9.40
CA ASP A 88 21.69 -3.10 10.61
C ASP A 88 20.78 -3.23 11.83
N LYS A 89 21.29 -3.91 12.86
CA LYS A 89 20.60 -3.96 14.15
C LYS A 89 20.56 -2.56 14.73
N ILE A 90 19.35 -2.09 15.02
CA ILE A 90 19.08 -0.77 15.61
C ILE A 90 18.37 -0.92 16.95
N GLU A 91 18.62 -0.01 17.86
CA GLU A 91 17.77 0.19 19.02
C GLU A 91 16.53 0.97 18.56
N ARG A 92 15.35 0.33 18.69
CA ARG A 92 14.08 0.92 18.29
C ARG A 92 13.72 2.08 19.21
N LYS A 93 13.37 3.22 18.63
CA LYS A 93 13.10 4.43 19.40
C LYS A 93 11.86 5.16 18.90
N VAL A 94 10.99 5.53 19.83
CA VAL A 94 9.87 6.44 19.57
C VAL A 94 10.34 7.89 19.73
N THR A 95 10.12 8.70 18.69
CA THR A 95 10.39 10.14 18.68
C THR A 95 9.15 10.85 18.15
N ASP A 96 8.64 11.84 18.90
CA ASP A 96 7.39 12.56 18.57
C ASP A 96 6.24 11.59 18.24
N ASP A 97 6.09 10.55 19.08
CA ASP A 97 5.09 9.50 18.97
C ASP A 97 5.16 8.65 17.69
N VAL A 98 6.29 8.65 16.99
CA VAL A 98 6.56 7.80 15.83
C VAL A 98 7.79 6.93 16.08
N LEU A 99 7.61 5.60 15.90
CA LEU A 99 8.69 4.62 16.03
C LEU A 99 9.68 4.78 14.86
N ASP A 100 10.99 4.84 15.19
CA ASP A 100 12.11 4.96 14.23
C ASP A 100 12.00 6.15 13.25
N LYS A 101 11.40 7.24 13.68
CA LYS A 101 11.09 8.42 12.87
C LYS A 101 12.22 8.91 11.97
N GLU A 102 13.44 9.06 12.49
CA GLU A 102 14.58 9.57 11.74
C GLU A 102 14.98 8.64 10.60
N VAL A 103 14.86 7.33 10.81
CA VAL A 103 15.13 6.31 9.77
C VAL A 103 14.06 6.37 8.69
N LEU A 104 12.79 6.49 9.09
CA LEU A 104 11.66 6.62 8.16
C LEU A 104 11.80 7.88 7.29
N ILE A 105 12.21 9.02 7.84
CA ILE A 105 12.47 10.25 7.09
C ILE A 105 13.59 10.04 6.06
N ALA A 106 14.69 9.40 6.44
CA ALA A 106 15.80 9.12 5.52
C ALA A 106 15.35 8.21 4.37
N GLN A 107 14.57 7.18 4.65
CA GLN A 107 14.02 6.24 3.65
C GLN A 107 12.98 6.91 2.75
N THR A 108 12.12 7.76 3.31
CA THR A 108 11.17 8.59 2.56
C THR A 108 11.89 9.45 1.52
N ARG A 109 12.96 10.15 1.93
CA ARG A 109 13.78 10.97 1.02
C ARG A 109 14.44 10.13 -0.07
N ALA A 110 15.01 8.98 0.29
CA ALA A 110 15.64 8.08 -0.67
C ALA A 110 14.63 7.56 -1.72
N ALA A 111 13.42 7.22 -1.32
CA ALA A 111 12.36 6.82 -2.24
C ALA A 111 11.95 7.98 -3.16
N LEU A 112 11.77 9.19 -2.62
CA LEU A 112 11.48 10.39 -3.41
C LEU A 112 12.57 10.72 -4.43
N ASP A 113 13.85 10.56 -4.08
CA ASP A 113 14.97 10.84 -4.99
C ASP A 113 14.96 9.87 -6.18
N ILE A 114 14.65 8.58 -5.95
CA ILE A 114 14.44 7.61 -7.04
C ILE A 114 13.32 8.09 -7.97
N LEU A 115 12.17 8.48 -7.42
CA LEU A 115 11.02 8.90 -8.21
C LEU A 115 11.26 10.22 -8.96
N LYS A 116 11.97 11.18 -8.36
CA LYS A 116 12.37 12.44 -9.01
C LYS A 116 13.31 12.22 -10.20
N ILE A 117 14.24 11.25 -10.08
CA ILE A 117 15.20 10.90 -11.14
C ILE A 117 14.49 10.12 -12.25
N THR A 118 13.73 9.09 -11.89
CA THR A 118 13.13 8.17 -12.85
C THR A 118 11.88 8.71 -13.53
N ARG A 119 11.14 9.59 -12.85
CA ARG A 119 9.89 10.25 -13.33
C ARG A 119 8.88 9.28 -13.92
N PRO A 120 8.53 8.20 -13.21
CA PRO A 120 7.61 7.20 -13.75
C PRO A 120 6.20 7.77 -13.93
N ASP A 121 5.45 7.16 -14.87
CA ASP A 121 4.01 7.39 -15.03
C ASP A 121 3.21 6.40 -14.19
N LYS A 122 3.74 5.19 -14.00
CA LYS A 122 3.11 4.15 -13.20
C LYS A 122 4.14 3.47 -12.30
N ILE A 123 3.70 3.07 -11.11
CA ILE A 123 4.57 2.44 -10.12
C ILE A 123 3.93 1.17 -9.59
N VAL A 124 4.65 0.05 -9.68
CA VAL A 124 4.35 -1.17 -8.92
C VAL A 124 5.31 -1.23 -7.75
N THR A 125 4.82 -1.11 -6.53
CA THR A 125 5.62 -1.17 -5.31
C THR A 125 5.51 -2.56 -4.68
N LEU A 126 6.64 -3.19 -4.45
CA LEU A 126 6.75 -4.38 -3.63
C LEU A 126 7.26 -3.93 -2.27
N GLY A 127 6.33 -3.78 -1.34
CA GLY A 127 6.55 -3.13 -0.05
C GLY A 127 6.94 -4.09 1.05
N GLY A 128 7.50 -3.54 2.10
CA GLY A 128 7.53 -4.17 3.40
C GLY A 128 6.21 -3.93 4.12
N GLU A 129 6.16 -2.99 5.05
CA GLU A 129 4.93 -2.64 5.75
C GLU A 129 4.12 -1.54 5.01
N CYS A 130 2.89 -1.27 5.45
CA CYS A 130 1.89 -0.44 4.74
C CYS A 130 2.40 0.94 4.35
N SER A 131 3.27 1.58 5.15
CA SER A 131 3.76 2.93 4.85
C SER A 131 4.68 2.99 3.61
N ALA A 132 5.10 1.83 3.05
CA ALA A 132 5.76 1.76 1.74
C ALA A 132 4.89 2.33 0.60
N SER A 133 3.59 2.48 0.80
CA SER A 133 2.64 3.10 -0.14
C SER A 133 2.69 4.63 -0.12
N VAL A 134 3.10 5.25 0.98
CA VAL A 134 2.95 6.70 1.21
C VAL A 134 3.70 7.52 0.16
N VAL A 135 4.95 7.20 -0.08
CA VAL A 135 5.79 7.94 -1.04
C VAL A 135 5.31 7.77 -2.49
N PRO A 136 5.13 6.55 -3.03
CA PRO A 136 4.67 6.39 -4.41
C PRO A 136 3.28 6.98 -4.64
N PHE A 137 2.35 6.89 -3.69
CA PHE A 137 1.00 7.41 -3.87
C PHE A 137 0.95 8.94 -3.85
N THR A 138 1.65 9.58 -2.91
CA THR A 138 1.73 11.03 -2.85
C THR A 138 2.51 11.62 -4.04
N TYR A 139 3.53 10.92 -4.56
CA TYR A 139 4.19 11.27 -5.81
C TYR A 139 3.24 11.21 -7.02
N LEU A 140 2.46 10.14 -7.15
CA LEU A 140 1.49 10.01 -8.25
C LEU A 140 0.34 11.02 -8.11
N ALA A 141 -0.10 11.32 -6.89
CA ALA A 141 -1.06 12.39 -6.64
C ALA A 141 -0.52 13.76 -7.06
N ASP A 142 0.76 14.06 -6.79
CA ASP A 142 1.39 15.30 -7.28
C ASP A 142 1.52 15.31 -8.80
N LYS A 143 1.94 14.20 -9.40
CA LYS A 143 2.09 14.08 -10.85
C LYS A 143 0.77 14.30 -11.60
N TYR A 144 -0.31 13.72 -11.11
CA TYR A 144 -1.63 13.76 -11.76
C TYR A 144 -2.60 14.75 -11.11
N LYS A 145 -2.10 15.50 -10.12
CA LYS A 145 -2.86 16.48 -9.36
C LYS A 145 -4.10 15.87 -8.73
N ASP A 146 -5.21 16.53 -8.74
CA ASP A 146 -6.44 16.09 -8.13
C ASP A 146 -7.13 14.90 -8.84
N ASP A 147 -6.55 14.37 -9.95
CA ASP A 147 -7.11 13.30 -10.75
C ASP A 147 -6.69 11.89 -10.29
N VAL A 148 -6.45 11.72 -8.98
CA VAL A 148 -6.10 10.43 -8.38
C VAL A 148 -7.02 10.11 -7.21
N ALA A 149 -7.60 8.91 -7.22
CA ALA A 149 -8.28 8.31 -6.07
C ALA A 149 -7.42 7.18 -5.47
N MET A 150 -7.59 6.89 -4.19
CA MET A 150 -6.87 5.86 -3.46
C MET A 150 -7.85 4.77 -2.99
N ILE A 151 -7.57 3.53 -3.33
CA ILE A 151 -8.27 2.37 -2.80
C ILE A 151 -7.31 1.62 -1.87
N TRP A 152 -7.72 1.45 -0.63
CA TRP A 152 -6.96 0.80 0.43
C TRP A 152 -7.62 -0.55 0.72
N ILE A 153 -7.05 -1.63 0.15
CA ILE A 153 -7.54 -3.00 0.31
C ILE A 153 -6.80 -3.61 1.50
N ASP A 154 -7.47 -3.70 2.65
CA ASP A 154 -6.86 -3.95 3.94
C ASP A 154 -7.92 -4.38 4.97
N ALA A 155 -7.52 -5.17 5.97
CA ALA A 155 -8.37 -5.45 7.13
C ALA A 155 -8.51 -4.24 8.05
N HIS A 156 -7.53 -3.33 8.04
CA HIS A 156 -7.39 -2.15 8.90
C HIS A 156 -7.51 -0.84 8.11
N PRO A 157 -7.80 0.30 8.75
CA PRO A 157 -7.93 1.58 8.06
C PRO A 157 -6.63 2.40 7.98
N ASP A 158 -5.61 2.06 8.77
CA ASP A 158 -4.30 2.74 8.85
C ASP A 158 -4.39 4.26 9.02
N ILE A 159 -5.31 4.70 9.86
CA ILE A 159 -5.57 6.12 10.16
C ILE A 159 -5.18 6.53 11.57
N THR A 160 -4.22 5.85 12.20
CA THR A 160 -3.66 6.32 13.48
C THR A 160 -2.92 7.65 13.31
N LEU A 161 -2.68 8.33 14.41
CA LEU A 161 -1.97 9.60 14.49
C LEU A 161 -0.90 9.53 15.58
N PRO A 162 0.17 10.34 15.52
CA PRO A 162 1.04 10.55 16.65
C PRO A 162 0.24 10.94 17.90
N GLY A 163 0.57 10.32 19.04
CA GLY A 163 -0.17 10.46 20.29
C GLY A 163 -1.25 9.40 20.55
N ASP A 164 -1.60 8.59 19.54
CA ASP A 164 -2.40 7.39 19.74
C ASP A 164 -1.61 6.30 20.52
N ALA A 165 -2.30 5.26 20.96
CA ALA A 165 -1.69 4.19 21.76
C ALA A 165 -0.62 3.37 21.01
N TYR A 166 -0.59 3.43 19.68
CA TYR A 166 0.35 2.71 18.83
C TYR A 166 1.19 3.68 18.01
N ALA A 167 2.53 3.56 18.09
CA ALA A 167 3.49 4.46 17.47
C ALA A 167 4.03 3.97 16.11
N GLY A 168 3.58 2.83 15.60
CA GLY A 168 4.02 2.27 14.33
C GLY A 168 3.50 3.10 13.13
N TYR A 169 4.43 3.51 12.27
CA TYR A 169 4.10 4.38 11.13
C TYR A 169 3.27 3.68 10.06
N HIS A 170 3.32 2.34 9.98
CA HIS A 170 2.46 1.59 9.05
C HIS A 170 0.99 1.89 9.29
N ALA A 171 0.55 1.89 10.56
CA ALA A 171 -0.82 2.21 10.92
C ALA A 171 -1.20 3.71 10.74
N MET A 172 -0.24 4.57 10.37
CA MET A 172 -0.42 5.99 10.05
C MET A 172 -0.37 6.25 8.53
N ALA A 173 -0.32 5.21 7.69
CA ALA A 173 -0.04 5.35 6.26
C ALA A 173 -1.11 6.16 5.53
N VAL A 174 -2.39 5.93 5.81
CA VAL A 174 -3.49 6.67 5.19
C VAL A 174 -3.54 8.10 5.68
N THR A 175 -3.37 8.36 6.99
CA THR A 175 -3.31 9.73 7.52
C THR A 175 -2.13 10.51 6.94
N ALA A 176 -0.97 9.87 6.75
CA ALA A 176 0.18 10.49 6.07
C ALA A 176 -0.16 10.87 4.62
N CYS A 177 -0.80 9.97 3.86
CA CYS A 177 -1.30 10.28 2.51
C CYS A 177 -2.29 11.45 2.49
N MET A 178 -3.07 11.64 3.56
CA MET A 178 -3.98 12.78 3.73
C MET A 178 -3.28 14.08 4.14
N GLY A 179 -1.96 14.06 4.39
CA GLY A 179 -1.21 15.19 4.89
C GLY A 179 -1.42 15.46 6.38
N LEU A 180 -1.79 14.42 7.12
CA LEU A 180 -1.97 14.43 8.58
C LEU A 180 -0.88 13.58 9.25
N GLY A 181 -0.68 13.77 10.55
CA GLY A 181 0.30 12.99 11.32
C GLY A 181 1.54 13.80 11.69
N ASP A 182 2.70 13.15 11.74
CA ASP A 182 3.95 13.82 12.10
C ASP A 182 4.33 14.89 11.07
N LYS A 183 4.56 16.11 11.57
CA LYS A 183 4.77 17.29 10.70
C LYS A 183 6.02 17.17 9.83
N GLN A 184 7.06 16.53 10.33
CA GLN A 184 8.31 16.42 9.60
C GLN A 184 8.18 15.38 8.49
N LEU A 185 7.60 14.20 8.78
CA LEU A 185 7.34 13.19 7.76
C LEU A 185 6.39 13.71 6.68
N VAL A 186 5.29 14.34 7.06
CA VAL A 186 4.30 14.88 6.12
C VAL A 186 4.89 16.01 5.27
N SER A 187 5.82 16.83 5.80
CA SER A 187 6.45 17.91 5.03
C SER A 187 7.38 17.42 3.90
N GLU A 188 7.83 16.17 3.95
CA GLU A 188 8.60 15.56 2.86
C GLU A 188 7.71 15.14 1.67
N LEU A 189 6.40 14.92 1.90
CA LEU A 189 5.52 14.33 0.91
C LEU A 189 5.07 15.34 -0.16
N PRO A 190 5.07 14.96 -1.46
CA PRO A 190 4.79 15.88 -2.56
C PRO A 190 3.39 16.46 -2.59
N MET A 191 2.38 15.66 -2.22
CA MET A 191 0.95 16.01 -2.30
C MET A 191 0.17 15.24 -1.26
N LYS A 192 -1.01 15.75 -0.92
CA LYS A 192 -1.98 15.05 -0.08
C LYS A 192 -3.19 14.59 -0.89
N ILE A 193 -3.80 13.49 -0.47
CA ILE A 193 -5.03 12.93 -1.05
C ILE A 193 -6.21 13.28 -0.16
N ALA A 194 -7.26 13.84 -0.74
CA ALA A 194 -8.44 14.24 0.02
C ALA A 194 -9.21 13.00 0.54
N PRO A 195 -9.76 13.02 1.76
CA PRO A 195 -10.53 11.89 2.31
C PRO A 195 -11.69 11.42 1.41
N SER A 196 -12.33 12.35 0.70
CA SER A 196 -13.42 12.06 -0.25
C SER A 196 -12.98 11.24 -1.47
N LYS A 197 -11.67 11.10 -1.69
CA LYS A 197 -11.07 10.30 -2.77
C LYS A 197 -10.44 8.99 -2.25
N ILE A 198 -10.79 8.59 -1.04
CA ILE A 198 -10.29 7.37 -0.39
C ILE A 198 -11.46 6.40 -0.18
N LEU A 199 -11.24 5.12 -0.52
CA LEU A 199 -12.14 4.02 -0.23
C LEU A 199 -11.38 2.91 0.47
N PHE A 200 -11.88 2.42 1.60
CA PHE A 200 -11.42 1.19 2.21
C PHE A 200 -12.19 0.00 1.66
N VAL A 201 -11.49 -1.10 1.34
CA VAL A 201 -12.10 -2.35 0.86
C VAL A 201 -11.56 -3.52 1.67
N GLY A 202 -12.44 -4.33 2.23
CA GLY A 202 -12.09 -5.44 3.11
C GLY A 202 -11.96 -5.04 4.59
N LEU A 203 -12.19 -3.75 4.91
CA LEU A 203 -12.08 -3.21 6.26
C LEU A 203 -13.08 -3.89 7.20
N ARG A 204 -12.57 -4.47 8.29
CA ARG A 204 -13.36 -5.17 9.30
C ARG A 204 -12.81 -5.06 10.72
N ASP A 205 -11.58 -4.56 10.89
CA ASP A 205 -10.96 -4.35 12.18
C ASP A 205 -10.43 -2.91 12.32
N TRP A 206 -10.95 -2.19 13.29
CA TRP A 206 -10.49 -0.84 13.66
C TRP A 206 -9.56 -0.86 14.86
N GLU A 207 -9.35 -2.05 15.47
CA GLU A 207 -8.61 -2.25 16.71
C GLU A 207 -9.17 -1.48 17.91
N ARG A 208 -9.63 -0.25 17.72
CA ARG A 208 -10.11 0.66 18.78
C ARG A 208 -11.27 1.54 18.31
N ASP A 209 -12.18 1.85 19.24
CA ASP A 209 -13.35 2.68 18.94
C ASP A 209 -12.98 4.10 18.47
N GLU A 210 -11.90 4.70 18.99
CA GLU A 210 -11.45 6.01 18.54
C GLU A 210 -11.01 6.05 17.07
N ILE A 211 -10.45 4.96 16.55
CA ILE A 211 -10.09 4.84 15.13
C ILE A 211 -11.34 4.77 14.27
N LYS A 212 -12.35 4.01 14.73
CA LYS A 212 -13.66 3.92 14.04
C LYS A 212 -14.38 5.26 13.99
N GLU A 213 -14.36 6.01 15.09
CA GLU A 213 -14.93 7.35 15.12
C GLU A 213 -14.15 8.35 14.26
N ARG A 214 -12.83 8.23 14.21
CA ARG A 214 -11.97 9.02 13.32
C ARG A 214 -12.29 8.80 11.84
N GLN A 215 -12.49 7.56 11.42
CA GLN A 215 -12.93 7.26 10.05
C GLN A 215 -14.24 7.97 9.72
N LYS A 216 -15.22 7.93 10.63
CA LYS A 216 -16.50 8.63 10.44
C LYS A 216 -16.32 10.16 10.34
N GLN A 217 -15.46 10.74 11.20
CA GLN A 217 -15.15 12.17 11.15
C GLN A 217 -14.49 12.58 9.82
N TYR A 218 -13.65 11.74 9.25
CA TYR A 218 -13.06 11.97 7.94
C TYR A 218 -14.02 11.74 6.78
N GLY A 219 -15.14 11.07 7.02
CA GLY A 219 -16.13 10.73 6.00
C GLY A 219 -15.64 9.72 4.97
N ILE A 220 -14.62 8.91 5.31
CA ILE A 220 -14.08 7.90 4.41
C ILE A 220 -15.02 6.70 4.39
N GLN A 221 -15.49 6.34 3.19
CA GLN A 221 -16.33 5.17 2.99
C GLN A 221 -15.53 3.88 3.08
N HIS A 222 -16.20 2.80 3.49
CA HIS A 222 -15.61 1.47 3.47
C HIS A 222 -16.60 0.43 2.95
N LEU A 223 -16.03 -0.64 2.44
CA LEU A 223 -16.69 -1.87 2.03
C LEU A 223 -16.07 -3.02 2.82
N THR A 224 -16.91 -3.84 3.43
CA THR A 224 -16.49 -5.05 4.13
C THR A 224 -16.18 -6.17 3.12
N PRO A 225 -15.55 -7.29 3.53
CA PRO A 225 -15.41 -8.46 2.67
C PRO A 225 -16.76 -8.98 2.13
N GLU A 226 -17.83 -8.89 2.92
CA GLU A 226 -19.19 -9.29 2.50
C GLU A 226 -19.71 -8.45 1.34
N ASP A 227 -19.50 -7.14 1.38
CA ASP A 227 -19.95 -6.20 0.34
C ASP A 227 -19.33 -6.45 -1.03
N VAL A 228 -18.17 -7.11 -1.08
CA VAL A 228 -17.44 -7.41 -2.32
C VAL A 228 -17.32 -8.90 -2.63
N ARG A 229 -17.95 -9.79 -1.84
CA ARG A 229 -17.84 -11.24 -1.98
C ARG A 229 -18.33 -11.73 -3.33
N GLU A 230 -19.52 -11.36 -3.72
CA GLU A 230 -20.17 -11.87 -4.93
C GLU A 230 -19.74 -11.09 -6.21
N ASN A 231 -19.56 -9.77 -6.10
CA ASN A 231 -19.22 -8.90 -7.21
C ASN A 231 -18.51 -7.61 -6.73
N SER A 232 -18.11 -6.76 -7.67
CA SER A 232 -17.43 -5.49 -7.38
C SER A 232 -18.31 -4.25 -7.62
N ASP A 233 -19.63 -4.41 -7.64
CA ASP A 233 -20.55 -3.33 -8.04
C ASP A 233 -20.47 -2.12 -7.10
N ALA A 234 -20.33 -2.35 -5.80
CA ALA A 234 -20.17 -1.27 -4.82
C ALA A 234 -18.88 -0.46 -5.05
N VAL A 235 -17.77 -1.14 -5.42
CA VAL A 235 -16.51 -0.49 -5.79
C VAL A 235 -16.68 0.32 -7.07
N ARG A 236 -17.32 -0.24 -8.10
CA ARG A 236 -17.59 0.45 -9.37
C ARG A 236 -18.46 1.69 -9.16
N GLN A 237 -19.51 1.59 -8.34
CA GLN A 237 -20.38 2.72 -8.01
C GLN A 237 -19.58 3.85 -7.35
N TRP A 238 -18.70 3.52 -6.40
CA TRP A 238 -17.85 4.52 -5.76
C TRP A 238 -16.90 5.17 -6.78
N LEU A 239 -16.26 4.37 -7.65
CA LEU A 239 -15.34 4.87 -8.68
C LEU A 239 -16.01 5.85 -9.66
N GLN A 240 -17.30 5.67 -9.95
CA GLN A 240 -18.06 6.60 -10.79
C GLN A 240 -18.27 7.95 -10.12
N SER A 241 -18.33 7.98 -8.79
CA SER A 241 -18.59 9.19 -8.00
C SER A 241 -17.33 9.88 -7.46
N CYS A 242 -16.16 9.22 -7.43
CA CYS A 242 -14.95 9.73 -6.76
C CYS A 242 -14.29 10.93 -7.46
N GLY A 243 -14.72 11.26 -8.69
CA GLY A 243 -14.22 12.43 -9.44
C GLY A 243 -12.78 12.33 -9.92
N ALA A 244 -12.21 11.10 -10.01
CA ALA A 244 -10.86 10.85 -10.49
C ALA A 244 -10.88 9.87 -11.68
N SER A 245 -9.96 10.05 -12.64
CA SER A 245 -9.76 9.11 -13.76
C SER A 245 -8.68 8.07 -13.48
N LYS A 246 -7.84 8.31 -12.48
CA LYS A 246 -6.71 7.47 -12.08
C LYS A 246 -6.87 6.95 -10.66
N VAL A 247 -6.29 5.77 -10.42
CA VAL A 247 -6.37 5.12 -9.11
C VAL A 247 -5.00 4.62 -8.69
N VAL A 248 -4.67 4.81 -7.40
CA VAL A 248 -3.62 4.09 -6.71
C VAL A 248 -4.27 3.06 -5.77
N ILE A 249 -3.72 1.85 -5.74
CA ILE A 249 -4.25 0.72 -4.97
C ILE A 249 -3.19 0.25 -3.99
N HIS A 250 -3.51 0.29 -2.71
CA HIS A 250 -2.81 -0.47 -1.68
C HIS A 250 -3.47 -1.83 -1.53
N PHE A 251 -2.67 -2.87 -1.47
CA PHE A 251 -3.09 -4.22 -1.14
C PHE A 251 -2.25 -4.73 0.03
N ASP A 252 -2.86 -4.72 1.21
CA ASP A 252 -2.34 -5.41 2.38
C ASP A 252 -2.68 -6.90 2.31
N MET A 253 -1.68 -7.75 2.57
CA MET A 253 -1.89 -9.19 2.54
C MET A 253 -2.73 -9.71 3.71
N ASP A 254 -2.93 -8.91 4.77
CA ASP A 254 -3.77 -9.29 5.91
C ASP A 254 -5.28 -9.14 5.64
N VAL A 255 -5.66 -8.48 4.53
CA VAL A 255 -7.06 -8.48 4.08
C VAL A 255 -7.55 -9.88 3.75
N LEU A 256 -6.61 -10.79 3.43
CA LEU A 256 -6.94 -12.16 3.03
C LEU A 256 -7.53 -12.96 4.20
N ASP A 257 -8.42 -13.89 3.84
CA ASP A 257 -8.98 -14.82 4.81
C ASP A 257 -7.89 -15.78 5.32
N PRO A 258 -7.58 -15.79 6.63
CA PRO A 258 -6.57 -16.68 7.19
C PRO A 258 -6.92 -18.17 7.02
N ALA A 259 -8.18 -18.51 6.77
CA ALA A 259 -8.57 -19.86 6.41
C ALA A 259 -8.07 -20.28 5.01
N GLU A 260 -7.77 -19.32 4.12
CA GLU A 260 -7.18 -19.59 2.81
C GLU A 260 -5.64 -19.47 2.85
N ILE A 261 -5.11 -18.41 3.47
CA ILE A 261 -3.68 -18.17 3.58
C ILE A 261 -3.37 -17.21 4.74
N ILE A 262 -2.32 -17.50 5.50
CA ILE A 262 -1.71 -16.57 6.44
C ILE A 262 -0.44 -16.04 5.79
N ALA A 263 -0.45 -14.79 5.35
CA ALA A 263 0.62 -14.17 4.59
C ALA A 263 1.18 -12.88 5.23
N ALA A 264 0.53 -12.39 6.29
CA ALA A 264 0.89 -11.19 7.03
C ALA A 264 0.90 -11.45 8.55
N VAL A 265 1.29 -10.45 9.34
CA VAL A 265 1.23 -10.52 10.81
C VAL A 265 -0.21 -10.42 11.30
N GLY A 266 -0.99 -9.54 10.71
CA GLY A 266 -2.42 -9.42 10.99
C GLY A 266 -3.15 -10.71 10.59
N VAL A 267 -3.93 -11.28 11.51
CA VAL A 267 -4.73 -12.49 11.30
C VAL A 267 -6.16 -12.20 11.74
N VAL A 268 -6.92 -11.57 10.87
CA VAL A 268 -8.31 -11.18 11.13
C VAL A 268 -9.24 -12.14 10.39
N PRO A 269 -10.15 -12.86 11.08
CA PRO A 269 -11.07 -13.80 10.45
C PRO A 269 -12.04 -13.15 9.44
N ASP A 270 -12.68 -13.97 8.63
CA ASP A 270 -13.71 -13.57 7.66
C ASP A 270 -13.21 -12.58 6.61
N GLY A 271 -11.95 -12.74 6.18
CA GLY A 271 -11.30 -11.91 5.18
C GLY A 271 -11.77 -12.16 3.75
N MET A 272 -11.12 -11.47 2.82
CA MET A 272 -11.33 -11.67 1.39
C MET A 272 -10.55 -12.89 0.90
N LYS A 273 -11.14 -13.61 -0.05
CA LYS A 273 -10.40 -14.67 -0.77
C LYS A 273 -9.47 -14.06 -1.81
N ILE A 274 -8.40 -14.77 -2.14
CA ILE A 274 -7.47 -14.38 -3.20
C ILE A 274 -8.20 -14.05 -4.50
N ALA A 275 -9.16 -14.89 -4.91
CA ALA A 275 -9.95 -14.67 -6.12
C ALA A 275 -10.80 -13.40 -6.07
N GLU A 276 -11.29 -13.01 -4.90
CA GLU A 276 -12.09 -11.79 -4.70
C GLU A 276 -11.20 -10.55 -4.83
N VAL A 277 -10.02 -10.54 -4.22
CA VAL A 277 -9.05 -9.44 -4.36
C VAL A 277 -8.63 -9.27 -5.82
N VAL A 278 -8.29 -10.36 -6.51
CA VAL A 278 -7.90 -10.34 -7.94
C VAL A 278 -9.04 -9.80 -8.79
N ARG A 279 -10.29 -10.23 -8.56
CA ARG A 279 -11.46 -9.70 -9.26
C ARG A 279 -11.62 -8.20 -9.03
N VAL A 280 -11.59 -7.75 -7.77
CA VAL A 280 -11.76 -6.33 -7.43
C VAL A 280 -10.72 -5.47 -8.13
N ILE A 281 -9.44 -5.85 -8.10
CA ILE A 281 -8.37 -5.08 -8.76
C ILE A 281 -8.55 -5.06 -10.28
N ASN A 282 -8.93 -6.19 -10.90
CA ASN A 282 -9.20 -6.25 -12.34
C ASN A 282 -10.39 -5.37 -12.74
N ASP A 283 -11.46 -5.40 -11.96
CA ASP A 283 -12.65 -4.58 -12.19
C ASP A 283 -12.36 -3.09 -12.05
N ILE A 284 -11.51 -2.69 -11.07
CA ILE A 284 -11.01 -1.31 -10.97
C ILE A 284 -10.27 -0.93 -12.26
N GLY A 285 -9.39 -1.80 -12.76
CA GLY A 285 -8.63 -1.56 -13.99
C GLY A 285 -9.46 -1.47 -15.26
N GLN A 286 -10.69 -1.98 -15.26
CA GLN A 286 -11.65 -1.80 -16.36
C GLN A 286 -12.32 -0.42 -16.32
N GLU A 287 -12.50 0.15 -15.14
CA GLU A 287 -13.18 1.44 -14.91
C GLU A 287 -12.22 2.63 -14.94
N LYS A 288 -11.01 2.47 -14.40
CA LYS A 288 -10.03 3.53 -14.17
C LYS A 288 -8.63 3.12 -14.59
N ASP A 289 -7.78 4.11 -14.86
CA ASP A 289 -6.35 3.89 -15.10
C ASP A 289 -5.62 3.66 -13.76
N ILE A 290 -5.22 2.42 -13.49
CA ILE A 290 -4.39 2.11 -12.32
C ILE A 290 -2.97 2.63 -12.60
N VAL A 291 -2.58 3.66 -11.86
CA VAL A 291 -1.24 4.27 -11.97
C VAL A 291 -0.28 3.84 -10.85
N GLY A 292 -0.81 3.36 -9.73
CA GLY A 292 -0.03 2.83 -8.62
C GLY A 292 -0.63 1.56 -8.06
N LEU A 293 0.22 0.56 -7.77
CA LEU A 293 -0.16 -0.63 -7.02
C LEU A 293 0.94 -0.94 -6.01
N THR A 294 0.60 -1.04 -4.75
CA THR A 294 1.50 -1.54 -3.71
C THR A 294 0.98 -2.87 -3.19
N VAL A 295 1.88 -3.85 -3.05
CA VAL A 295 1.65 -5.06 -2.25
C VAL A 295 2.46 -4.90 -0.96
N ALA A 296 1.81 -4.98 0.20
CA ALA A 296 2.40 -4.73 1.50
C ALA A 296 2.12 -5.84 2.51
N GLU A 297 2.78 -5.77 3.65
CA GLU A 297 2.69 -6.66 4.82
C GLU A 297 3.08 -8.14 4.55
N PRO A 298 3.94 -8.45 3.56
CA PRO A 298 4.33 -9.84 3.34
C PRO A 298 5.22 -10.32 4.50
N MET A 299 4.72 -11.27 5.28
CA MET A 299 5.47 -11.84 6.38
C MET A 299 5.64 -13.35 6.16
N PRO A 300 6.88 -13.84 5.88
CA PRO A 300 7.11 -15.28 5.72
C PRO A 300 6.74 -16.08 6.98
N PRO A 301 6.11 -17.27 6.85
CA PRO A 301 5.58 -18.04 7.98
C PRO A 301 6.58 -18.37 9.09
N HIS A 302 7.86 -18.50 8.76
CA HIS A 302 8.92 -18.77 9.77
C HIS A 302 9.27 -17.55 10.65
N SER A 303 8.71 -16.39 10.37
CA SER A 303 8.81 -15.20 11.23
C SER A 303 7.79 -15.24 12.36
N HIS A 304 6.77 -16.10 12.28
CA HIS A 304 5.82 -16.33 13.35
C HIS A 304 6.35 -17.41 14.29
N PRO A 305 6.49 -17.12 15.60
CA PRO A 305 6.69 -18.18 16.57
C PRO A 305 5.42 -19.04 16.62
N HIS A 306 5.57 -20.34 16.39
CA HIS A 306 4.53 -21.34 16.64
C HIS A 306 4.41 -21.61 18.12
#